data_df0e278516460f81c401d342b74d1a59
#
_entry.id   df0e278516460f81c401d342b74d1a59
#
_cell.length_a   1.000
_cell.length_b   1.000
_cell.length_c   1.000
_cell.angle_alpha   90.00
_cell.angle_beta   90.00
_cell.angle_gamma   90.00
#
_symmetry.space_group_name_H-M   'P 1'
#
loop_
_entity.id
_entity.type
_entity.pdbx_description
1 polymer ?
#
loop_
_entity_poly.entity_id
_entity_poly.type
_entity_poly.pdbx_seq_one_letter_code
_entity_poly.pdbx_strand_id
1 'polypeptide(L)'
;MLRVTHAYNVKTGVDESSFVEWLDSQLDDVTRRFGCIGRKTWVFVDGFDGSYEHPRQARRPKYLNEAFWVGEEAAANFRRWLLSPDGAELRRRWFDSITDHTVLRYLDYEPQRPVTDD
;
A
#
# COMPACT_ATOMS: atom_id res chain seq x y z
N MET A 1 11.33 8.28 5.95
CA MET A 1 10.53 7.05 5.82
C MET A 1 9.59 7.18 4.65
N LEU A 2 9.49 6.14 3.85
CA LEU A 2 8.57 6.08 2.71
C LEU A 2 7.37 5.21 3.07
N ARG A 3 6.18 5.72 2.84
CA ARG A 3 4.92 5.00 3.00
C ARG A 3 4.35 4.71 1.61
N VAL A 4 4.08 3.44 1.33
CA VAL A 4 3.48 3.02 0.07
C VAL A 4 2.15 2.37 0.37
N THR A 5 1.09 2.86 -0.27
CA THR A 5 -0.25 2.34 -0.07
C THR A 5 -0.82 1.82 -1.39
N HIS A 6 -1.45 0.64 -1.31
CA HIS A 6 -2.19 0.04 -2.42
C HIS A 6 -3.65 -0.02 -2.01
N ALA A 7 -4.49 0.80 -2.63
CA ALA A 7 -5.94 0.73 -2.44
C ALA A 7 -6.53 -0.18 -3.52
N TYR A 8 -7.44 -1.08 -3.14
CA TYR A 8 -7.99 -2.03 -4.11
C TYR A 8 -9.30 -2.65 -3.66
N ASN A 9 -10.06 -3.16 -4.63
CA ASN A 9 -11.18 -4.05 -4.42
C ASN A 9 -10.80 -5.44 -4.91
N VAL A 10 -11.40 -6.47 -4.35
CA VAL A 10 -11.21 -7.84 -4.83
C VAL A 10 -12.24 -8.13 -5.92
N LYS A 11 -11.80 -8.74 -7.01
CA LYS A 11 -12.67 -9.09 -8.14
C LYS A 11 -13.80 -10.03 -7.71
N THR A 12 -14.97 -9.84 -8.32
CA THR A 12 -16.09 -10.78 -8.19
C THR A 12 -15.64 -12.18 -8.63
N GLY A 13 -15.98 -13.19 -7.86
CA GLY A 13 -15.61 -14.58 -8.14
C GLY A 13 -14.32 -15.02 -7.46
N VAL A 14 -13.56 -14.11 -6.88
CA VAL A 14 -12.42 -14.43 -6.03
C VAL A 14 -12.90 -14.52 -4.59
N ASP A 15 -12.43 -15.53 -3.85
CA ASP A 15 -12.73 -15.62 -2.41
C ASP A 15 -12.00 -14.51 -1.69
N GLU A 16 -12.73 -13.49 -1.26
CA GLU A 16 -12.16 -12.25 -0.74
C GLU A 16 -11.31 -12.46 0.51
N SER A 17 -11.84 -13.17 1.51
CA SER A 17 -11.11 -13.39 2.76
C SER A 17 -9.84 -14.19 2.56
N SER A 18 -9.93 -15.26 1.77
CA SER A 18 -8.76 -16.09 1.47
C SER A 18 -7.70 -15.32 0.69
N PHE A 19 -8.13 -14.47 -0.23
CA PHE A 19 -7.20 -13.66 -1.02
C PHE A 19 -6.46 -12.64 -0.15
N VAL A 20 -7.18 -11.89 0.68
CA VAL A 20 -6.58 -10.87 1.54
C VAL A 20 -5.60 -11.51 2.53
N GLU A 21 -5.97 -12.64 3.12
CA GLU A 21 -5.11 -13.37 4.04
C GLU A 21 -3.85 -13.90 3.35
N TRP A 22 -4.02 -14.45 2.15
CA TRP A 22 -2.89 -14.90 1.34
C TRP A 22 -1.94 -13.74 0.99
N LEU A 23 -2.49 -12.62 0.55
CA LEU A 23 -1.69 -11.45 0.16
C LEU A 23 -0.90 -10.90 1.34
N ASP A 24 -1.55 -10.76 2.51
CA ASP A 24 -0.88 -10.29 3.72
C ASP A 24 0.28 -11.21 4.09
N SER A 25 0.05 -12.52 4.09
CA SER A 25 1.08 -13.50 4.43
C SER A 25 2.27 -13.44 3.47
N GLN A 26 1.99 -13.37 2.16
CA GLN A 26 3.04 -13.31 1.14
C GLN A 26 3.83 -12.01 1.24
N LEU A 27 3.15 -10.88 1.38
CA LEU A 27 3.83 -9.59 1.45
C LEU A 27 4.60 -9.41 2.74
N ASP A 28 4.09 -9.90 3.88
CA ASP A 28 4.83 -9.86 5.14
C ASP A 28 6.18 -10.58 4.99
N ASP A 29 6.17 -11.75 4.37
CA ASP A 29 7.39 -12.53 4.18
C ASP A 29 8.35 -11.86 3.18
N VAL A 30 7.87 -11.52 2.01
CA VAL A 30 8.71 -11.02 0.93
C VAL A 30 9.24 -9.61 1.22
N THR A 31 8.39 -8.70 1.67
CA THR A 31 8.82 -7.31 1.92
C THR A 31 9.83 -7.22 3.04
N ARG A 32 9.71 -8.09 4.05
CA ARG A 32 10.69 -8.15 5.14
C ARG A 32 12.09 -8.45 4.65
N ARG A 33 12.22 -9.32 3.64
CA ARG A 33 13.52 -9.65 3.06
C ARG A 33 14.19 -8.45 2.39
N PHE A 34 13.41 -7.44 2.01
CA PHE A 34 13.93 -6.22 1.38
C PHE A 34 14.01 -5.04 2.33
N GLY A 35 13.80 -5.26 3.63
CA GLY A 35 13.96 -4.22 4.63
C GLY A 35 12.70 -3.39 4.89
N CYS A 36 11.52 -3.95 4.63
CA CYS A 36 10.28 -3.32 5.03
C CYS A 36 10.20 -3.23 6.55
N ILE A 37 9.87 -2.04 7.07
CA ILE A 37 9.80 -1.79 8.51
C ILE A 37 8.53 -2.37 9.10
N GLY A 38 7.41 -2.30 8.36
CA GLY A 38 6.14 -2.81 8.82
C GLY A 38 5.09 -2.70 7.72
N ARG A 39 4.02 -3.45 7.89
CA ARG A 39 2.88 -3.48 6.97
C ARG A 39 1.58 -3.51 7.74
N LYS A 40 0.52 -3.02 7.12
CA LYS A 40 -0.82 -3.13 7.67
C LYS A 40 -1.86 -3.10 6.56
N THR A 41 -2.90 -3.91 6.72
CA THR A 41 -4.06 -3.88 5.83
C THR A 41 -5.23 -3.25 6.58
N TRP A 42 -5.90 -2.32 5.92
CA TRP A 42 -7.03 -1.57 6.48
C TRP A 42 -8.26 -1.86 5.65
N VAL A 43 -9.43 -1.82 6.28
CA VAL A 43 -10.73 -1.95 5.61
C VAL A 43 -11.45 -0.61 5.66
N PHE A 44 -11.91 -0.14 4.52
CA PHE A 44 -12.66 1.11 4.42
C PHE A 44 -14.01 0.97 5.14
N VAL A 45 -14.32 1.92 5.98
CA VAL A 45 -15.60 1.98 6.70
C VAL A 45 -16.49 3.03 6.08
N ASP A 46 -16.06 4.29 6.13
CA ASP A 46 -16.78 5.42 5.56
C ASP A 46 -15.85 6.63 5.42
N GLY A 47 -16.38 7.68 4.85
CA GLY A 47 -15.65 8.94 4.72
C GLY A 47 -16.44 9.93 3.89
N PHE A 48 -15.92 11.14 3.76
CA PHE A 48 -16.50 12.16 2.89
C PHE A 48 -15.42 12.97 2.18
N ASP A 49 -15.79 13.49 1.02
CA ASP A 49 -15.01 14.48 0.28
C ASP A 49 -15.62 15.85 0.54
N GLY A 50 -14.82 16.91 0.42
CA GLY A 50 -15.26 18.27 0.65
C GLY A 50 -14.93 18.75 2.06
N SER A 51 -15.88 19.39 2.71
CA SER A 51 -15.70 19.95 4.07
C SER A 51 -16.75 19.40 5.01
N TYR A 52 -16.54 19.63 6.31
CA TYR A 52 -17.55 19.26 7.30
C TYR A 52 -18.89 19.97 7.07
N GLU A 53 -18.86 21.16 6.47
CA GLU A 53 -20.08 21.94 6.19
C GLU A 53 -20.78 21.47 4.92
N HIS A 54 -20.01 20.98 3.95
CA HIS A 54 -20.50 20.52 2.64
C HIS A 54 -19.91 19.17 2.29
N PRO A 55 -20.24 18.11 3.06
CA PRO A 55 -19.66 16.80 2.81
C PRO A 55 -20.30 16.12 1.60
N ARG A 56 -19.48 15.40 0.85
CA ARG A 56 -19.92 14.49 -0.20
C ARG A 56 -19.43 13.12 0.16
N GLN A 57 -20.29 12.10 0.06
CA GLN A 57 -19.89 10.74 0.39
C GLN A 57 -18.66 10.34 -0.43
N ALA A 58 -17.59 9.94 0.25
CA ALA A 58 -16.41 9.42 -0.40
C ALA A 58 -16.65 7.98 -0.86
N ARG A 59 -16.18 7.68 -2.08
CA ARG A 59 -16.14 6.31 -2.57
C ARG A 59 -14.68 5.91 -2.71
N ARG A 60 -14.30 4.87 -2.00
CA ARG A 60 -12.92 4.37 -1.99
C ARG A 60 -12.93 2.85 -2.11
N PRO A 61 -11.86 2.26 -2.63
CA PRO A 61 -11.72 0.80 -2.58
C PRO A 61 -11.80 0.28 -1.16
N LYS A 62 -12.26 -0.96 -1.03
CA LYS A 62 -12.53 -1.56 0.28
C LYS A 62 -11.27 -1.77 1.11
N TYR A 63 -10.15 -2.11 0.47
CA TYR A 63 -8.91 -2.43 1.18
C TYR A 63 -7.82 -1.42 0.91
N LEU A 64 -7.02 -1.17 1.95
CA LEU A 64 -5.80 -0.39 1.85
C LEU A 64 -4.66 -1.23 2.42
N ASN A 65 -3.71 -1.59 1.57
CA ASN A 65 -2.51 -2.31 1.95
C ASN A 65 -1.37 -1.32 2.07
N GLU A 66 -0.80 -1.21 3.26
CA GLU A 66 0.17 -0.19 3.59
C GLU A 66 1.50 -0.81 3.97
N ALA A 67 2.60 -0.27 3.44
CA ALA A 67 3.95 -0.70 3.78
C ALA A 67 4.81 0.51 4.10
N PHE A 68 5.69 0.35 5.09
CA PHE A 68 6.62 1.38 5.52
C PHE A 68 8.05 0.94 5.24
N TRP A 69 8.82 1.81 4.60
CA TRP A 69 10.20 1.57 4.19
C TRP A 69 11.11 2.64 4.77
N VAL A 70 12.35 2.25 5.08
CA VAL A 70 13.35 3.22 5.55
C VAL A 70 13.53 4.33 4.52
N GLY A 71 13.56 3.98 3.24
CA GLY A 71 13.73 4.93 2.16
C GLY A 71 13.35 4.34 0.82
N GLU A 72 13.58 5.10 -0.24
CA GLU A 72 13.17 4.74 -1.60
C GLU A 72 13.97 3.57 -2.17
N GLU A 73 15.23 3.39 -1.77
CA GLU A 73 16.06 2.33 -2.32
C GLU A 73 15.54 0.93 -1.96
N ALA A 74 15.18 0.73 -0.70
CA ALA A 74 14.64 -0.56 -0.25
C ALA A 74 13.33 -0.89 -0.97
N ALA A 75 12.44 0.09 -1.08
CA ALA A 75 11.18 -0.08 -1.82
C ALA A 75 11.43 -0.36 -3.29
N ALA A 76 12.40 0.31 -3.91
CA ALA A 76 12.76 0.09 -5.30
C ALA A 76 13.33 -1.32 -5.52
N ASN A 77 14.11 -1.82 -4.58
CA ASN A 77 14.65 -3.19 -4.65
C ASN A 77 13.52 -4.23 -4.62
N PHE A 78 12.53 -4.03 -3.75
CA PHE A 78 11.35 -4.89 -3.72
C PHE A 78 10.59 -4.83 -5.03
N ARG A 79 10.37 -3.64 -5.58
CA ARG A 79 9.68 -3.46 -6.85
C ARG A 79 10.41 -4.17 -7.99
N ARG A 80 11.73 -4.06 -8.06
CA ARG A 80 12.52 -4.77 -9.07
C ARG A 80 12.36 -6.27 -8.96
N TRP A 81 12.40 -6.80 -7.74
CA TRP A 81 12.15 -8.21 -7.51
C TRP A 81 10.74 -8.62 -7.96
N LEU A 82 9.73 -7.82 -7.59
CA LEU A 82 8.35 -8.10 -7.96
C LEU A 82 8.16 -8.16 -9.48
N LEU A 83 8.88 -7.31 -10.21
CA LEU A 83 8.83 -7.27 -11.67
C LEU A 83 9.75 -8.28 -12.36
N SER A 84 10.59 -8.96 -11.60
CA SER A 84 11.49 -9.99 -12.12
C SER A 84 10.76 -11.34 -12.30
N PRO A 85 11.39 -12.31 -12.99
CA PRO A 85 10.82 -13.66 -13.09
C PRO A 85 10.55 -14.30 -11.72
N ASP A 86 11.37 -14.03 -10.72
CA ASP A 86 11.21 -14.60 -9.38
C ASP A 86 9.94 -14.09 -8.67
N GLY A 87 9.52 -12.88 -8.99
CA GLY A 87 8.29 -12.29 -8.42
C GLY A 87 7.04 -12.49 -9.28
N ALA A 88 7.17 -13.15 -10.42
CA ALA A 88 6.08 -13.23 -11.41
C ALA A 88 4.82 -13.91 -10.88
N GLU A 89 4.96 -14.97 -10.08
CA GLU A 89 3.81 -15.70 -9.55
C GLU A 89 3.03 -14.86 -8.55
N LEU A 90 3.72 -14.20 -7.60
CA LEU A 90 3.10 -13.29 -6.65
C LEU A 90 2.42 -12.15 -7.39
N ARG A 91 3.12 -11.52 -8.31
CA ARG A 91 2.60 -10.39 -9.10
C ARG A 91 1.33 -10.78 -9.85
N ARG A 92 1.34 -11.92 -10.54
CA ARG A 92 0.20 -12.37 -11.34
C ARG A 92 -1.03 -12.59 -10.46
N ARG A 93 -0.92 -13.38 -9.40
CA ARG A 93 -2.05 -13.67 -8.53
C ARG A 93 -2.58 -12.41 -7.85
N TRP A 94 -1.67 -11.52 -7.42
CA TRP A 94 -2.04 -10.27 -6.79
C TRP A 94 -2.87 -9.41 -7.75
N PHE A 95 -2.29 -9.07 -8.88
CA PHE A 95 -2.92 -8.08 -9.76
C PHE A 95 -4.07 -8.65 -10.60
N ASP A 96 -4.09 -9.95 -10.85
CA ASP A 96 -5.22 -10.59 -11.53
C ASP A 96 -6.45 -10.74 -10.63
N SER A 97 -6.30 -10.62 -9.32
CA SER A 97 -7.38 -10.81 -8.37
C SER A 97 -8.04 -9.51 -7.88
N ILE A 98 -7.54 -8.36 -8.29
CA ILE A 98 -8.00 -7.06 -7.79
C ILE A 98 -8.51 -6.15 -8.89
N THR A 99 -9.32 -5.14 -8.48
CA THR A 99 -9.81 -4.06 -9.33
C THR A 99 -9.67 -2.73 -8.61
N ASP A 100 -9.87 -1.63 -9.35
CA ASP A 100 -9.84 -0.27 -8.78
C ASP A 100 -8.55 0.02 -8.03
N HIS A 101 -7.45 -0.47 -8.57
CA HIS A 101 -6.15 -0.40 -7.91
C HIS A 101 -5.50 0.96 -8.07
N THR A 102 -5.11 1.56 -6.95
CA THR A 102 -4.37 2.82 -6.91
C THR A 102 -3.18 2.68 -5.97
N VAL A 103 -2.02 3.12 -6.44
CA VAL A 103 -0.80 3.14 -5.62
C VAL A 103 -0.46 4.59 -5.29
N LEU A 104 -0.27 4.88 -4.01
CA LEU A 104 0.12 6.19 -3.54
C LEU A 104 1.38 6.07 -2.68
N ARG A 105 2.30 7.01 -2.86
CA ARG A 105 3.59 7.03 -2.16
C ARG A 105 3.77 8.36 -1.44
N TYR A 106 4.14 8.28 -0.17
CA TYR A 106 4.33 9.46 0.66
C TYR A 106 5.65 9.36 1.41
N LEU A 107 6.38 10.47 1.42
CA LEU A 107 7.57 10.61 2.27
C LEU A 107 7.21 11.43 3.51
N ASP A 108 7.94 11.21 4.60
CA ASP A 108 7.80 12.06 5.78
C ASP A 108 8.01 13.52 5.38
N TYR A 109 7.14 14.38 5.86
CA TYR A 109 7.33 15.81 5.69
C TYR A 109 8.31 16.32 6.74
N GLU A 110 9.43 16.85 6.27
CA GLU A 110 10.43 17.48 7.14
C GLU A 110 10.49 18.96 6.80
N PRO A 111 9.76 19.81 7.56
CA PRO A 111 9.78 21.24 7.29
C PRO A 111 11.18 21.81 7.51
N GLN A 112 11.57 22.71 6.63
CA GLN A 112 12.82 23.44 6.79
C GLN A 112 12.75 24.26 8.07
N ARG A 113 13.68 24.02 8.99
CA ARG A 113 13.76 24.77 10.23
C ARG A 113 14.65 25.97 10.05
N PRO A 114 14.28 27.14 10.62
CA PRO A 114 15.19 28.26 10.62
C PRO A 114 16.51 27.91 11.30
N VAL A 115 17.60 28.36 10.72
CA VAL A 115 18.91 28.23 11.38
C VAL A 115 18.88 29.17 12.58
N THR A 116 19.01 28.60 13.77
CA THR A 116 19.11 29.43 14.99
C THR A 116 20.58 29.64 15.27
N ASP A 117 20.98 30.92 15.34
CA ASP A 117 22.34 31.30 15.75
C ASP A 117 22.39 31.26 17.29
N ASP A 118 22.85 30.18 17.80
CA ASP A 118 23.13 30.07 19.25
C ASP A 118 24.62 30.01 19.51
#